data_feeee50baa0b7676ed95899a920413ed
#
_entry.id   feeee50baa0b7676ed95899a920413ed
#
_cell.length_a   1.000
_cell.length_b   1.000
_cell.length_c   1.000
_cell.angle_alpha   90.00
_cell.angle_beta   90.00
_cell.angle_gamma   90.00
#
_symmetry.space_group_name_H-M   'P 1'
#
loop_
_entity.id
_entity.type
_entity.pdbx_description
1 polymer ?
#
loop_
_entity_poly.entity_id
_entity_poly.type
_entity_poly.pdbx_seq_one_letter_code
_entity_poly.pdbx_strand_id
1 'polypeptide(L)'
;KDFTGKELKAGKSSEGKANAFNFKKAAPDELLGDEGYTMDIKSDRIDVQSVSVTGNMYGMQTILQMYKGSEDGGYSIGTMRDYPRYETRGFLLDVARKPVSLEMMKEITRTMRYYKMNDFQAHLSDNYIWLGEYGKNGTENNAFSAYEAFRLESGLTNEAGESPTAKDY
;
A
#
# COMPACT_ATOMS: atom_id res chain seq x y z
N LYS A 1 4.77 3.80 15.04
CA LYS A 1 4.63 2.95 16.24
C LYS A 1 4.74 1.47 15.90
N ASP A 2 4.22 1.04 14.74
CA ASP A 2 4.10 -0.38 14.38
C ASP A 2 5.44 -1.13 14.25
N PHE A 3 6.52 -0.44 13.89
CA PHE A 3 7.83 -1.08 13.69
C PHE A 3 8.84 -0.81 14.79
N THR A 4 8.76 0.33 15.44
CA THR A 4 9.77 0.77 16.43
C THR A 4 9.26 0.69 17.85
N GLY A 5 7.97 0.49 18.06
CA GLY A 5 7.30 0.62 19.35
C GLY A 5 7.31 2.06 19.93
N LYS A 6 8.01 2.98 19.27
CA LYS A 6 8.15 4.38 19.70
C LYS A 6 7.21 5.29 18.93
N GLU A 7 6.63 6.25 19.63
CA GLU A 7 5.82 7.28 19.00
C GLU A 7 6.72 8.45 18.59
N LEU A 8 6.68 8.78 17.29
CA LEU A 8 7.38 9.96 16.76
C LEU A 8 6.45 11.16 16.81
N LYS A 9 6.95 12.27 17.32
CA LYS A 9 6.22 13.54 17.31
C LYS A 9 6.37 14.21 15.95
N ALA A 10 5.26 14.52 15.30
CA ALA A 10 5.24 15.31 14.08
C ALA A 10 5.27 16.81 14.40
N GLY A 11 5.95 17.59 13.57
CA GLY A 11 6.02 19.02 13.68
C GLY A 11 6.41 19.68 12.37
N LYS A 12 6.23 20.99 12.26
CA LYS A 12 6.69 21.79 11.12
C LYS A 12 7.92 22.60 11.54
N SER A 13 8.90 22.70 10.64
CA SER A 13 10.09 23.54 10.81
C SER A 13 10.56 24.04 9.45
N SER A 14 11.03 25.28 9.37
CA SER A 14 11.68 25.84 8.19
C SER A 14 13.10 25.31 8.00
N GLU A 15 13.73 24.88 9.09
CA GLU A 15 15.08 24.35 9.12
C GLU A 15 15.07 22.89 9.59
N GLY A 16 16.07 22.11 9.14
CA GLY A 16 16.25 20.74 9.60
C GLY A 16 16.61 20.72 11.09
N LYS A 17 15.95 19.86 11.85
CA LYS A 17 16.19 19.68 13.29
C LYS A 17 17.11 18.50 13.55
N ALA A 18 17.96 18.63 14.57
CA ALA A 18 18.69 17.52 15.13
C ALA A 18 17.76 16.49 15.79
N ASN A 19 18.18 15.25 15.88
CA ASN A 19 17.43 14.11 16.43
C ASN A 19 16.05 13.94 15.77
N ALA A 20 15.98 14.13 14.45
CA ALA A 20 14.74 14.12 13.69
C ALA A 20 14.93 13.53 12.28
N PHE A 21 13.83 13.04 11.74
CA PHE A 21 13.68 12.81 10.31
C PHE A 21 13.04 14.04 9.69
N ASN A 22 13.76 14.71 8.82
CA ASN A 22 13.31 15.95 8.19
C ASN A 22 12.90 15.67 6.75
N PHE A 23 11.70 16.07 6.37
CA PHE A 23 11.15 15.89 5.01
C PHE A 23 10.96 17.26 4.38
N LYS A 24 11.57 17.48 3.22
CA LYS A 24 11.55 18.76 2.51
C LYS A 24 11.10 18.60 1.07
N LYS A 25 10.49 19.65 0.53
CA LYS A 25 10.22 19.73 -0.89
C LYS A 25 11.51 20.15 -1.61
N ALA A 26 11.90 19.38 -2.64
CA ALA A 26 13.00 19.69 -3.55
C ALA A 26 12.52 20.43 -4.81
N ALA A 27 13.47 20.99 -5.54
CA ALA A 27 13.24 21.42 -6.92
C ALA A 27 12.97 20.20 -7.83
N PRO A 28 12.31 20.38 -8.98
CA PRO A 28 12.13 19.32 -9.96
C PRO A 28 13.48 18.71 -10.40
N ASP A 29 13.49 17.40 -10.54
CA ASP A 29 14.63 16.61 -11.02
C ASP A 29 14.08 15.53 -11.95
N GLU A 30 14.45 15.56 -13.22
CA GLU A 30 13.92 14.66 -14.24
C GLU A 30 14.20 13.18 -13.96
N LEU A 31 15.35 12.87 -13.35
CA LEU A 31 15.71 11.49 -13.02
C LEU A 31 14.92 10.97 -11.81
N LEU A 32 14.68 11.80 -10.81
CA LEU A 32 13.94 11.42 -9.62
C LEU A 32 12.44 11.36 -9.88
N GLY A 33 11.92 12.23 -10.75
CA GLY A 33 10.50 12.35 -10.99
C GLY A 33 9.70 12.56 -9.69
N ASP A 34 8.41 12.21 -9.71
CA ASP A 34 7.53 12.43 -8.57
C ASP A 34 7.73 11.43 -7.43
N GLU A 35 8.28 10.27 -7.70
CA GLU A 35 8.42 9.20 -6.71
C GLU A 35 9.84 9.07 -6.14
N GLY A 36 10.82 9.71 -6.79
CA GLY A 36 12.20 9.67 -6.34
C GLY A 36 12.49 10.64 -5.19
N TYR A 37 13.58 10.39 -4.51
CA TYR A 37 14.05 11.22 -3.39
C TYR A 37 15.57 11.14 -3.25
N THR A 38 16.12 12.12 -2.55
CA THR A 38 17.47 12.08 -2.00
C THR A 38 17.39 11.98 -0.48
N MET A 39 18.38 11.36 0.12
CA MET A 39 18.47 11.22 1.57
C MET A 39 19.91 11.51 2.02
N ASP A 40 20.06 12.36 3.02
CA ASP A 40 21.32 12.70 3.66
C ASP A 40 21.27 12.26 5.12
N ILE A 41 22.04 11.22 5.44
CA ILE A 41 22.09 10.60 6.77
C ILE A 41 23.30 11.16 7.51
N LYS A 42 23.04 11.92 8.56
CA LYS A 42 24.02 12.57 9.42
C LYS A 42 24.06 11.89 10.78
N SER A 43 25.06 12.25 11.58
CA SER A 43 25.21 11.72 12.94
C SER A 43 24.04 12.08 13.87
N ASP A 44 23.33 13.16 13.58
CA ASP A 44 22.28 13.72 14.43
C ASP A 44 20.90 13.77 13.79
N ARG A 45 20.77 13.45 12.49
CA ARG A 45 19.48 13.53 11.77
C ARG A 45 19.52 12.83 10.42
N ILE A 46 18.33 12.63 9.84
CA ILE A 46 18.15 12.22 8.44
C ILE A 46 17.33 13.28 7.72
N ASP A 47 17.88 13.84 6.66
CA ASP A 47 17.21 14.80 5.79
C ASP A 47 16.77 14.09 4.50
N VAL A 48 15.47 14.06 4.19
CA VAL A 48 14.87 13.50 2.97
C VAL A 48 14.32 14.63 2.12
N GLN A 49 14.60 14.61 0.82
CA GLN A 49 14.13 15.62 -0.11
C GLN A 49 13.52 14.96 -1.36
N SER A 50 12.33 15.42 -1.74
CA SER A 50 11.64 15.01 -2.95
C SER A 50 10.80 16.15 -3.52
N VAL A 51 10.49 16.10 -4.80
CA VAL A 51 9.57 17.07 -5.43
C VAL A 51 8.14 16.88 -4.96
N SER A 52 7.78 15.67 -4.50
CA SER A 52 6.42 15.30 -4.11
C SER A 52 6.33 14.75 -2.69
N VAL A 53 5.10 14.66 -2.19
CA VAL A 53 4.78 13.96 -0.94
C VAL A 53 5.02 12.45 -1.07
N THR A 54 4.76 11.87 -2.24
CA THR A 54 4.96 10.45 -2.53
C THR A 54 6.41 10.04 -2.41
N GLY A 55 7.33 10.80 -3.04
CA GLY A 55 8.76 10.52 -2.92
C GLY A 55 9.26 10.66 -1.48
N ASN A 56 8.79 11.66 -0.73
CA ASN A 56 9.10 11.78 0.70
C ASN A 56 8.55 10.59 1.52
N MET A 57 7.35 10.09 1.18
CA MET A 57 6.80 8.88 1.79
C MET A 57 7.66 7.65 1.50
N TYR A 58 8.15 7.49 0.27
CA TYR A 58 9.07 6.40 -0.07
C TYR A 58 10.42 6.51 0.63
N GLY A 59 10.93 7.72 0.79
CA GLY A 59 12.11 7.97 1.63
C GLY A 59 11.89 7.52 3.08
N MET A 60 10.71 7.79 3.65
CA MET A 60 10.36 7.29 4.97
C MET A 60 10.29 5.76 5.02
N GLN A 61 9.77 5.08 3.98
CA GLN A 61 9.80 3.62 3.93
C GLN A 61 11.23 3.08 3.93
N THR A 62 12.15 3.73 3.23
CA THR A 62 13.57 3.34 3.25
C THR A 62 14.19 3.52 4.63
N ILE A 63 13.89 4.59 5.35
CA ILE A 63 14.33 4.75 6.76
C ILE A 63 13.83 3.58 7.61
N LEU A 64 12.58 3.17 7.47
CA LEU A 64 12.01 2.04 8.19
C LEU A 64 12.67 0.70 7.81
N GLN A 65 12.97 0.51 6.52
CA GLN A 65 13.65 -0.69 6.03
C GLN A 65 15.08 -0.77 6.59
N MET A 66 15.82 0.33 6.57
CA MET A 66 17.17 0.40 7.14
C MET A 66 17.14 0.10 8.64
N TYR A 67 16.22 0.72 9.38
CA TYR A 67 16.07 0.47 10.82
C TYR A 67 15.77 -1.02 11.11
N LYS A 68 14.88 -1.64 10.33
CA LYS A 68 14.53 -3.04 10.50
C LYS A 68 15.67 -4.00 10.09
N GLY A 69 16.48 -3.62 9.12
CA GLY A 69 17.64 -4.40 8.66
C GLY A 69 18.90 -4.20 9.48
N SER A 70 18.92 -3.25 10.39
CA SER A 70 20.05 -2.99 11.28
C SER A 70 19.96 -3.81 12.56
N GLU A 71 21.05 -4.45 12.98
CA GLU A 71 21.09 -5.25 14.21
C GLU A 71 20.98 -4.37 15.47
N ASP A 72 21.49 -3.15 15.41
CA ASP A 72 21.53 -2.20 16.54
C ASP A 72 20.50 -1.06 16.42
N GLY A 73 19.71 -1.03 15.33
CA GLY A 73 18.80 0.06 15.02
C GLY A 73 19.49 1.35 14.57
N GLY A 74 20.77 1.29 14.25
CA GLY A 74 21.55 2.42 13.77
C GLY A 74 21.40 2.65 12.26
N TYR A 75 21.86 3.82 11.83
CA TYR A 75 21.90 4.20 10.42
C TYR A 75 23.33 4.54 10.03
N SER A 76 23.82 3.96 8.93
CA SER A 76 25.12 4.34 8.38
C SER A 76 25.07 5.75 7.82
N ILE A 77 26.03 6.60 8.22
CA ILE A 77 26.16 7.97 7.71
C ILE A 77 26.49 7.92 6.22
N GLY A 78 25.84 8.76 5.43
CA GLY A 78 26.06 8.84 4.00
C GLY A 78 24.93 9.50 3.26
N THR A 79 25.03 9.52 1.94
CA THR A 79 24.00 10.05 1.05
C THR A 79 23.45 8.95 0.15
N MET A 80 22.16 9.04 -0.16
CA MET A 80 21.51 8.13 -1.07
C MET A 80 20.60 8.89 -2.03
N ARG A 81 20.47 8.36 -3.22
CA ARG A 81 19.52 8.79 -4.23
C ARG A 81 18.78 7.58 -4.73
N ASP A 82 17.45 7.62 -4.69
CA ASP A 82 16.61 6.48 -5.05
C ASP A 82 15.41 6.95 -5.87
N TYR A 83 15.04 6.16 -6.85
CA TYR A 83 13.90 6.42 -7.73
C TYR A 83 13.41 5.09 -8.32
N PRO A 84 12.12 5.00 -8.69
CA PRO A 84 11.57 3.78 -9.25
C PRO A 84 12.15 3.49 -10.63
N ARG A 85 12.54 2.24 -10.86
CA ARG A 85 12.97 1.76 -12.18
C ARG A 85 11.78 1.52 -13.11
N TYR A 86 10.61 1.19 -12.53
CA TYR A 86 9.37 0.91 -13.22
C TYR A 86 8.30 1.88 -12.73
N GLU A 87 7.57 2.47 -13.67
CA GLU A 87 6.50 3.42 -13.39
C GLU A 87 5.34 2.73 -12.62
N THR A 88 4.93 1.54 -13.07
CA THR A 88 3.89 0.76 -12.43
C THR A 88 4.47 -0.40 -11.64
N ARG A 89 4.11 -0.48 -10.36
CA ARG A 89 4.49 -1.55 -9.42
C ARG A 89 3.23 -2.03 -8.72
N GLY A 90 2.46 -2.86 -9.45
CA GLY A 90 1.10 -3.21 -9.08
C GLY A 90 0.96 -4.59 -8.45
N PHE A 91 -0.18 -4.78 -7.80
CA PHE A 91 -0.69 -6.05 -7.34
C PHE A 91 -2.17 -6.15 -7.63
N LEU A 92 -2.58 -7.25 -8.28
CA LEU A 92 -3.97 -7.53 -8.54
C LEU A 92 -4.48 -8.61 -7.57
N LEU A 93 -5.63 -8.37 -6.95
CA LEU A 93 -6.29 -9.33 -6.07
C LEU A 93 -7.70 -9.59 -6.58
N ASP A 94 -7.99 -10.84 -6.91
CA ASP A 94 -9.33 -11.28 -7.26
C ASP A 94 -10.11 -11.62 -5.99
N VAL A 95 -10.98 -10.71 -5.59
CA VAL A 95 -11.90 -10.89 -4.46
C VAL A 95 -13.32 -11.23 -4.93
N ALA A 96 -13.56 -11.22 -6.23
CA ALA A 96 -14.84 -11.61 -6.81
C ALA A 96 -15.07 -13.11 -6.69
N ARG A 97 -14.08 -13.89 -7.13
CA ARG A 97 -14.18 -15.35 -7.16
C ARG A 97 -13.85 -16.00 -5.82
N LYS A 98 -12.96 -15.38 -5.05
CA LYS A 98 -12.59 -15.86 -3.72
C LYS A 98 -12.60 -14.71 -2.72
N PRO A 99 -13.55 -14.66 -1.80
CA PRO A 99 -13.64 -13.59 -0.82
C PRO A 99 -12.37 -13.46 0.01
N VAL A 100 -11.95 -12.22 0.20
CA VAL A 100 -10.82 -11.86 1.07
C VAL A 100 -11.32 -10.77 2.00
N SER A 101 -11.09 -10.88 3.29
CA SER A 101 -11.56 -9.90 4.26
C SER A 101 -10.95 -8.51 4.03
N LEU A 102 -11.69 -7.48 4.40
CA LEU A 102 -11.22 -6.10 4.32
C LEU A 102 -9.92 -5.90 5.13
N GLU A 103 -9.79 -6.56 6.27
CA GLU A 103 -8.56 -6.51 7.06
C GLU A 103 -7.37 -7.12 6.31
N MET A 104 -7.55 -8.24 5.63
CA MET A 104 -6.52 -8.83 4.78
C MET A 104 -6.13 -7.88 3.64
N MET A 105 -7.09 -7.23 2.97
CA MET A 105 -6.79 -6.23 1.94
C MET A 105 -6.00 -5.04 2.49
N LYS A 106 -6.32 -4.59 3.70
CA LYS A 106 -5.54 -3.55 4.40
C LYS A 106 -4.11 -4.01 4.69
N GLU A 107 -3.90 -5.26 5.12
CA GLU A 107 -2.55 -5.80 5.33
C GLU A 107 -1.76 -5.91 4.02
N ILE A 108 -2.41 -6.32 2.94
CA ILE A 108 -1.79 -6.33 1.61
C ILE A 108 -1.35 -4.91 1.23
N THR A 109 -2.22 -3.91 1.37
CA THR A 109 -1.86 -2.51 1.03
C THR A 109 -0.77 -1.94 1.96
N ARG A 110 -0.71 -2.34 3.23
CA ARG A 110 0.41 -2.00 4.12
C ARG A 110 1.71 -2.62 3.65
N THR A 111 1.67 -3.87 3.21
CA THR A 111 2.83 -4.58 2.64
C THR A 111 3.27 -3.93 1.33
N MET A 112 2.33 -3.61 0.45
CA MET A 112 2.60 -2.88 -0.79
C MET A 112 3.31 -1.54 -0.51
N ARG A 113 2.81 -0.77 0.45
CA ARG A 113 3.44 0.48 0.88
C ARG A 113 4.88 0.27 1.34
N TYR A 114 5.14 -0.79 2.13
CA TYR A 114 6.49 -1.11 2.60
C TYR A 114 7.46 -1.37 1.46
N TYR A 115 7.00 -2.03 0.39
CA TYR A 115 7.78 -2.30 -0.83
C TYR A 115 7.66 -1.23 -1.91
N LYS A 116 7.10 -0.06 -1.58
CA LYS A 116 6.94 1.07 -2.51
C LYS A 116 6.15 0.73 -3.78
N MET A 117 5.19 -0.18 -3.67
CA MET A 117 4.23 -0.45 -4.76
C MET A 117 3.19 0.67 -4.82
N ASN A 118 2.71 0.98 -6.02
CA ASN A 118 1.88 2.16 -6.27
C ASN A 118 0.54 1.87 -6.95
N ASP A 119 0.28 0.63 -7.34
CA ASP A 119 -0.97 0.26 -7.99
C ASP A 119 -1.59 -0.99 -7.33
N PHE A 120 -2.82 -0.87 -6.84
CA PHE A 120 -3.59 -1.98 -6.29
C PHE A 120 -4.88 -2.14 -7.07
N GLN A 121 -5.00 -3.23 -7.81
CA GLN A 121 -6.20 -3.57 -8.54
C GLN A 121 -7.02 -4.62 -7.78
N ALA A 122 -8.18 -4.22 -7.27
CA ALA A 122 -9.16 -5.15 -6.72
C ALA A 122 -10.16 -5.56 -7.80
N HIS A 123 -10.18 -6.83 -8.15
CA HIS A 123 -11.17 -7.40 -9.06
C HIS A 123 -12.42 -7.78 -8.25
N LEU A 124 -13.46 -6.93 -8.33
CA LEU A 124 -14.56 -6.92 -7.37
C LEU A 124 -15.78 -7.75 -7.81
N SER A 125 -15.90 -8.06 -9.10
CA SER A 125 -17.02 -8.83 -9.64
C SER A 125 -16.56 -9.71 -10.79
N ASP A 126 -16.97 -10.96 -10.80
CA ASP A 126 -16.75 -11.89 -11.92
C ASP A 126 -17.68 -13.09 -11.81
N ASN A 127 -17.81 -13.81 -12.93
CA ASN A 127 -18.47 -15.10 -12.96
C ASN A 127 -17.54 -16.17 -12.36
N TYR A 128 -18.14 -17.13 -11.72
CA TYR A 128 -17.39 -18.22 -11.16
C TYR A 128 -16.90 -19.20 -12.26
N ILE A 129 -15.74 -19.81 -12.04
CA ILE A 129 -15.08 -20.60 -13.08
C ILE A 129 -15.30 -22.11 -12.94
N TRP A 130 -15.56 -22.66 -11.75
CA TRP A 130 -15.60 -24.09 -11.57
C TRP A 130 -16.53 -24.56 -10.45
N LEU A 131 -17.53 -25.37 -10.84
CA LEU A 131 -18.56 -25.94 -9.95
C LEU A 131 -18.07 -27.13 -9.11
N GLY A 132 -17.00 -27.78 -9.49
CA GLY A 132 -16.60 -29.06 -8.92
C GLY A 132 -16.21 -29.02 -7.45
N GLU A 133 -15.68 -27.92 -6.93
CA GLU A 133 -15.32 -27.78 -5.52
C GLU A 133 -16.56 -27.64 -4.61
N TYR A 134 -17.63 -27.09 -5.13
CA TYR A 134 -18.83 -26.74 -4.36
C TYR A 134 -20.01 -27.69 -4.64
N GLY A 135 -19.91 -28.50 -5.69
CA GLY A 135 -20.99 -29.37 -6.18
C GLY A 135 -21.16 -30.69 -5.41
N LYS A 136 -20.22 -31.10 -4.58
CA LYS A 136 -20.32 -32.43 -3.93
C LYS A 136 -21.29 -32.50 -2.77
N ASN A 137 -21.61 -31.39 -2.12
CA ASN A 137 -22.59 -31.31 -1.03
C ASN A 137 -23.40 -30.01 -1.06
N GLY A 138 -23.22 -29.17 -2.04
CA GLY A 138 -23.93 -27.93 -2.24
C GLY A 138 -24.80 -27.99 -3.47
N THR A 139 -25.94 -27.42 -3.39
CA THR A 139 -26.72 -27.08 -4.56
C THR A 139 -25.94 -26.08 -5.41
N GLU A 140 -26.13 -26.08 -6.72
CA GLU A 140 -25.61 -25.07 -7.64
C GLU A 140 -25.78 -23.64 -7.09
N ASN A 141 -26.90 -23.41 -6.39
CA ASN A 141 -27.20 -22.14 -5.72
C ASN A 141 -26.14 -21.67 -4.71
N ASN A 142 -25.40 -22.55 -4.06
CA ASN A 142 -24.36 -22.16 -3.11
C ASN A 142 -23.11 -21.64 -3.83
N ALA A 143 -22.78 -22.20 -4.99
CA ALA A 143 -21.69 -21.70 -5.82
C ALA A 143 -22.03 -20.30 -6.37
N PHE A 144 -23.22 -20.14 -6.94
CA PHE A 144 -23.70 -18.84 -7.42
C PHE A 144 -23.72 -17.79 -6.31
N SER A 145 -24.24 -18.13 -5.14
CA SER A 145 -24.29 -17.17 -4.03
C SER A 145 -22.92 -16.80 -3.47
N ALA A 146 -21.92 -17.67 -3.61
CA ALA A 146 -20.56 -17.37 -3.16
C ALA A 146 -19.74 -16.57 -4.16
N TYR A 147 -19.95 -16.77 -5.46
CA TYR A 147 -19.07 -16.25 -6.50
C TYR A 147 -19.67 -15.15 -7.38
N GLU A 148 -20.98 -15.11 -7.56
CA GLU A 148 -21.65 -14.04 -8.31
C GLU A 148 -21.98 -12.82 -7.44
N ALA A 149 -21.40 -12.70 -6.27
CA ALA A 149 -21.67 -11.59 -5.40
C ALA A 149 -20.90 -10.35 -5.84
N PHE A 150 -21.61 -9.25 -6.02
CA PHE A 150 -21.02 -7.93 -6.06
C PHE A 150 -20.48 -7.60 -4.66
N ARG A 151 -19.21 -7.17 -4.59
CA ARG A 151 -18.55 -6.86 -3.31
C ARG A 151 -18.76 -5.40 -2.87
N LEU A 152 -19.45 -4.62 -3.69
CA LEU A 152 -19.83 -3.26 -3.37
C LEU A 152 -21.34 -3.14 -3.34
N GLU A 153 -21.83 -2.37 -2.37
CA GLU A 153 -23.23 -1.98 -2.33
C GLU A 153 -23.56 -1.15 -3.59
N SER A 154 -24.65 -1.48 -4.25
CA SER A 154 -25.09 -0.82 -5.47
C SER A 154 -26.55 -0.41 -5.36
N GLY A 155 -26.87 0.81 -5.80
CA GLY A 155 -28.25 1.27 -5.97
C GLY A 155 -28.89 0.81 -7.27
N LEU A 156 -28.17 0.06 -8.12
CA LEU A 156 -28.73 -0.51 -9.35
C LEU A 156 -29.62 -1.71 -9.01
N THR A 157 -30.75 -1.81 -9.68
CA THR A 157 -31.67 -2.95 -9.57
C THR A 157 -31.58 -3.80 -10.84
N ASN A 158 -31.75 -5.12 -10.69
CA ASN A 158 -31.94 -6.03 -11.82
C ASN A 158 -33.36 -5.89 -12.41
N GLU A 159 -33.69 -6.65 -13.46
CA GLU A 159 -35.00 -6.64 -14.09
C GLU A 159 -36.12 -7.08 -13.12
N ALA A 160 -35.82 -7.83 -12.06
CA ALA A 160 -36.76 -8.22 -11.02
C ALA A 160 -36.95 -7.15 -9.93
N GLY A 161 -36.23 -6.01 -10.02
CA GLY A 161 -36.29 -4.92 -9.01
C GLY A 161 -35.44 -5.20 -7.77
N GLU A 162 -34.57 -6.20 -7.81
CA GLU A 162 -33.68 -6.51 -6.68
C GLU A 162 -32.35 -5.76 -6.83
N SER A 163 -31.91 -5.13 -5.76
CA SER A 163 -30.56 -4.54 -5.71
C SER A 163 -29.54 -5.63 -5.38
N PRO A 164 -28.45 -5.74 -6.14
CA PRO A 164 -27.33 -6.55 -5.72
C PRO A 164 -26.79 -5.96 -4.40
N THR A 165 -26.87 -6.73 -3.35
CA THR A 165 -26.31 -6.35 -2.05
C THR A 165 -24.86 -6.73 -1.98
N ALA A 166 -24.03 -5.84 -1.42
CA ALA A 166 -22.69 -6.21 -1.00
C ALA A 166 -22.80 -7.38 -0.01
N LYS A 167 -22.03 -8.42 -0.25
CA LYS A 167 -21.94 -9.52 0.71
C LYS A 167 -20.75 -9.26 1.62
N ASP A 168 -21.02 -9.31 2.90
CA ASP A 168 -19.98 -9.25 3.93
C ASP A 168 -19.05 -10.48 3.81
N TYR A 169 -17.80 -10.26 4.12
CA TYR A 169 -16.76 -11.26 4.10
C TYR A 169 -16.67 -11.99 5.42
#